data_8cbacf866f23da95fb36534bfe227ae7
#
_entry.id   8cbacf866f23da95fb36534bfe227ae7
#
_cell.length_a   1.000
_cell.length_b   1.000
_cell.length_c   1.000
_cell.angle_alpha   90.00
_cell.angle_beta   90.00
_cell.angle_gamma   90.00
#
_symmetry.space_group_name_H-M   'P 1'
#
loop_
_entity.id
_entity.type
_entity.pdbx_description
1 polymer ?
#
loop_
_entity_poly.entity_id
_entity_poly.type
_entity_poly.pdbx_seq_one_letter_code
_entity_poly.pdbx_strand_id
1 'polypeptide(L)'
;DWSSNWAMEDSQGPRNKGLHHHEALLKMYGGFRKLGLNVDLVDEDCSLENYKVLAITMGYIFKEGFAEKVKTFVENGGTLITTYWSGIADDTDRCYLDGVPYGLMDVLGLRSEEIDGLYDWEENHLIPVGGNELGLTKTYSCRYLCDLVRVNGAEPLMVYGDDFYAGHAALTKNTYG
;
A
#
# COMPACT_ATOMS: atom_id res chain seq x y z
N ASP A 1 -1.94 -12.37 -4.41
CA ASP A 1 -0.97 -13.23 -5.09
C ASP A 1 -0.33 -14.22 -4.11
N TRP A 2 -0.19 -15.50 -4.52
CA TRP A 2 0.40 -16.58 -3.71
C TRP A 2 1.89 -16.37 -3.46
N SER A 3 2.61 -15.85 -4.46
CA SER A 3 4.05 -15.60 -4.36
C SER A 3 4.37 -14.57 -3.29
N SER A 4 3.62 -13.47 -3.24
CA SER A 4 3.75 -12.47 -2.17
C SER A 4 3.45 -13.05 -0.79
N ASN A 5 2.41 -13.86 -0.66
CA ASN A 5 2.08 -14.50 0.62
C ASN A 5 3.18 -15.45 1.08
N TRP A 6 3.69 -16.29 0.17
CA TRP A 6 4.78 -17.23 0.46
C TRP A 6 6.06 -16.51 0.85
N ALA A 7 6.48 -15.53 0.06
CA ALA A 7 7.68 -14.75 0.35
C ALA A 7 7.59 -14.06 1.72
N MET A 8 6.44 -13.49 2.07
CA MET A 8 6.25 -12.83 3.36
C MET A 8 6.16 -13.79 4.54
N GLU A 9 5.65 -15.00 4.36
CA GLU A 9 5.62 -16.01 5.43
C GLU A 9 7.00 -16.59 5.72
N ASP A 10 7.83 -16.77 4.69
CA ASP A 10 9.17 -17.35 4.81
C ASP A 10 10.28 -16.32 5.02
N SER A 11 10.03 -15.04 4.70
CA SER A 11 11.06 -14.00 4.76
C SER A 11 11.37 -13.59 6.21
N GLN A 12 12.64 -13.22 6.41
CA GLN A 12 13.13 -12.52 7.60
C GLN A 12 13.00 -11.00 7.37
N GLY A 13 11.78 -10.52 7.09
CA GLY A 13 11.52 -9.11 6.82
C GLY A 13 11.77 -8.19 8.03
N PRO A 14 11.30 -6.95 8.00
CA PRO A 14 11.48 -5.98 9.10
C PRO A 14 10.88 -6.46 10.41
N ARG A 15 10.03 -7.48 10.36
CA ARG A 15 9.55 -8.24 11.53
C ARG A 15 9.89 -9.70 11.34
N ASN A 16 10.40 -10.34 12.38
CA ASN A 16 10.78 -11.75 12.37
C ASN A 16 9.60 -12.73 12.20
N LYS A 17 8.38 -12.25 12.35
CA LYS A 17 7.13 -12.99 12.14
C LYS A 17 5.94 -12.03 12.20
N GLY A 18 4.80 -12.48 11.68
CA GLY A 18 3.53 -11.77 11.88
C GLY A 18 3.38 -10.55 10.99
N LEU A 19 3.69 -10.66 9.69
CA LEU A 19 3.37 -9.62 8.70
C LEU A 19 1.86 -9.50 8.45
N HIS A 20 1.08 -10.54 8.81
CA HIS A 20 -0.39 -10.51 8.79
C HIS A 20 -1.02 -10.21 7.43
N HIS A 21 -0.38 -10.64 6.33
CA HIS A 21 -0.86 -10.40 4.96
C HIS A 21 -2.32 -10.85 4.76
N HIS A 22 -2.65 -12.07 5.17
CA HIS A 22 -4.00 -12.61 5.04
C HIS A 22 -5.04 -11.80 5.82
N GLU A 23 -4.69 -11.35 7.03
CA GLU A 23 -5.57 -10.48 7.85
C GLU A 23 -5.78 -9.13 7.18
N ALA A 24 -4.74 -8.51 6.64
CA ALA A 24 -4.82 -7.24 5.92
C ALA A 24 -5.73 -7.36 4.69
N LEU A 25 -5.58 -8.43 3.91
CA LEU A 25 -6.44 -8.72 2.76
C LEU A 25 -7.90 -8.87 3.15
N LEU A 26 -8.20 -9.63 4.22
CA LEU A 26 -9.57 -9.80 4.71
C LEU A 26 -10.17 -8.49 5.24
N LYS A 27 -9.38 -7.65 5.88
CA LYS A 27 -9.83 -6.32 6.33
C LYS A 27 -10.19 -5.43 5.15
N MET A 28 -9.34 -5.39 4.11
CA MET A 28 -9.60 -4.62 2.88
C MET A 28 -10.88 -5.11 2.20
N TYR A 29 -10.99 -6.41 1.95
CA TYR A 29 -12.19 -7.04 1.37
C TYR A 29 -13.44 -6.73 2.18
N GLY A 30 -13.38 -6.91 3.50
CA GLY A 30 -14.48 -6.64 4.41
C GLY A 30 -14.93 -5.18 4.42
N GLY A 31 -14.00 -4.24 4.23
CA GLY A 31 -14.30 -2.81 4.07
C GLY A 31 -15.21 -2.54 2.87
N PHE A 32 -14.85 -3.04 1.70
CA PHE A 32 -15.67 -2.91 0.49
C PHE A 32 -17.03 -3.60 0.62
N ARG A 33 -17.06 -4.80 1.20
CA ARG A 33 -18.31 -5.55 1.41
C ARG A 33 -19.29 -4.83 2.35
N LYS A 34 -18.78 -4.17 3.40
CA LYS A 34 -19.61 -3.35 4.30
C LYS A 34 -20.25 -2.15 3.59
N LEU A 35 -19.62 -1.64 2.53
CA LEU A 35 -20.17 -0.60 1.67
C LEU A 35 -21.18 -1.13 0.64
N GLY A 36 -21.46 -2.42 0.62
CA GLY A 36 -22.37 -3.04 -0.34
C GLY A 36 -21.79 -3.19 -1.75
N LEU A 37 -20.48 -3.05 -1.92
CA LEU A 37 -19.83 -3.17 -3.22
C LEU A 37 -19.59 -4.64 -3.59
N ASN A 38 -19.67 -4.94 -4.88
CA ASN A 38 -19.21 -6.21 -5.42
C ASN A 38 -17.68 -6.20 -5.47
N VAL A 39 -17.07 -7.29 -5.02
CA VAL A 39 -15.62 -7.43 -4.93
C VAL A 39 -15.22 -8.79 -5.46
N ASP A 40 -14.30 -8.79 -6.41
CA ASP A 40 -13.64 -9.99 -6.92
C ASP A 40 -12.22 -10.06 -6.33
N LEU A 41 -11.76 -11.25 -6.05
CA LEU A 41 -10.35 -11.51 -5.74
C LEU A 41 -9.70 -12.02 -7.02
N VAL A 42 -8.79 -11.23 -7.54
CA VAL A 42 -8.15 -11.49 -8.83
C VAL A 42 -6.62 -11.63 -8.65
N ASP A 43 -5.99 -12.30 -9.58
CA ASP A 43 -4.54 -12.34 -9.68
C ASP A 43 -4.00 -11.26 -10.62
N GLU A 44 -2.68 -11.18 -10.73
CA GLU A 44 -2.01 -10.20 -11.56
C GLU A 44 -2.26 -10.40 -13.07
N ASP A 45 -2.65 -11.59 -13.50
CA ASP A 45 -2.90 -11.90 -14.92
C ASP A 45 -4.31 -11.50 -15.38
N CYS A 46 -5.23 -11.24 -14.43
CA CYS A 46 -6.60 -10.85 -14.72
C CYS A 46 -6.67 -9.52 -15.49
N SER A 47 -7.58 -9.42 -16.47
CA SER A 47 -7.89 -8.13 -17.12
C SER A 47 -8.53 -7.16 -16.12
N LEU A 48 -8.08 -5.90 -16.15
CA LEU A 48 -8.62 -4.82 -15.29
C LEU A 48 -9.69 -3.97 -15.96
N GLU A 49 -10.03 -4.22 -17.22
CA GLU A 49 -10.91 -3.36 -18.04
C GLU A 49 -12.32 -3.16 -17.45
N ASN A 50 -12.83 -4.15 -16.72
CA ASN A 50 -14.16 -4.10 -16.14
C ASN A 50 -14.21 -3.56 -14.71
N TYR A 51 -13.07 -3.21 -14.13
CA TYR A 51 -12.98 -2.70 -12.77
C TYR A 51 -12.87 -1.18 -12.74
N LYS A 52 -13.41 -0.56 -11.71
CA LYS A 52 -13.27 0.88 -11.43
C LYS A 52 -12.26 1.16 -10.33
N VAL A 53 -12.10 0.19 -9.43
CA VAL A 53 -11.18 0.29 -8.29
C VAL A 53 -10.37 -0.98 -8.25
N LEU A 54 -9.06 -0.83 -8.17
CA LEU A 54 -8.10 -1.89 -7.88
C LEU A 54 -7.53 -1.66 -6.48
N ALA A 55 -7.63 -2.65 -5.61
CA ALA A 55 -7.00 -2.62 -4.29
C ALA A 55 -5.86 -3.63 -4.23
N ILE A 56 -4.64 -3.14 -4.01
CA ILE A 56 -3.43 -3.95 -3.81
C ILE A 56 -3.08 -3.89 -2.33
N THR A 57 -3.27 -5.00 -1.63
CA THR A 57 -3.00 -5.09 -0.19
C THR A 57 -1.70 -5.85 0.02
N MET A 58 -0.67 -5.16 0.49
CA MET A 58 0.67 -5.75 0.70
C MET A 58 1.11 -6.59 -0.50
N GLY A 59 1.05 -6.01 -1.69
CA GLY A 59 1.48 -6.66 -2.94
C GLY A 59 3.00 -6.69 -3.03
N TYR A 60 3.65 -7.50 -2.22
CA TYR A 60 5.09 -7.51 -2.02
C TYR A 60 5.86 -7.79 -3.31
N ILE A 61 5.49 -8.84 -4.03
CA ILE A 61 6.06 -9.18 -5.34
C ILE A 61 5.24 -8.52 -6.44
N PHE A 62 5.93 -7.82 -7.35
CA PHE A 62 5.37 -7.40 -8.63
C PHE A 62 6.04 -8.19 -9.75
N LYS A 63 5.26 -8.98 -10.48
CA LYS A 63 5.73 -9.69 -11.66
C LYS A 63 6.00 -8.73 -12.80
N GLU A 64 6.83 -9.17 -13.75
CA GLU A 64 7.12 -8.39 -14.95
C GLU A 64 5.82 -7.92 -15.66
N GLY A 65 5.75 -6.64 -15.99
CA GLY A 65 4.61 -6.01 -16.65
C GLY A 65 3.42 -5.66 -15.75
N PHE A 66 3.37 -6.10 -14.49
CA PHE A 66 2.23 -5.80 -13.62
C PHE A 66 2.13 -4.32 -13.29
N ALA A 67 3.23 -3.66 -12.96
CA ALA A 67 3.23 -2.22 -12.68
C ALA A 67 2.72 -1.40 -13.88
N GLU A 68 3.14 -1.74 -15.11
CA GLU A 68 2.66 -1.07 -16.33
C GLU A 68 1.16 -1.29 -16.58
N LYS A 69 0.66 -2.50 -16.28
CA LYS A 69 -0.78 -2.78 -16.33
C LYS A 69 -1.57 -1.90 -15.35
N VAL A 70 -1.08 -1.77 -14.11
CA VAL A 70 -1.70 -0.92 -13.09
C VAL A 70 -1.66 0.55 -13.48
N LYS A 71 -0.53 1.02 -14.02
CA LYS A 71 -0.37 2.37 -14.54
C LYS A 71 -1.41 2.67 -15.64
N THR A 72 -1.50 1.79 -16.63
CA THR A 72 -2.49 1.90 -17.72
C THR A 72 -3.93 1.92 -17.18
N PHE A 73 -4.23 1.11 -16.16
CA PHE A 73 -5.53 1.12 -15.51
C PHE A 73 -5.86 2.49 -14.89
N VAL A 74 -4.89 3.13 -14.23
CA VAL A 74 -5.09 4.46 -13.61
C VAL A 74 -5.20 5.53 -14.70
N GLU A 75 -4.37 5.51 -15.74
CA GLU A 75 -4.42 6.43 -16.89
C GLU A 75 -5.79 6.39 -17.62
N ASN A 76 -6.43 5.23 -17.63
CA ASN A 76 -7.78 5.05 -18.16
C ASN A 76 -8.91 5.43 -17.18
N GLY A 77 -8.59 6.10 -16.08
CA GLY A 77 -9.54 6.60 -15.08
C GLY A 77 -9.88 5.62 -13.96
N GLY A 78 -9.14 4.53 -13.83
CA GLY A 78 -9.25 3.61 -12.69
C GLY A 78 -8.70 4.22 -11.41
N THR A 79 -9.25 3.80 -10.27
CA THR A 79 -8.75 4.20 -8.95
C THR A 79 -7.91 3.10 -8.35
N LEU A 80 -6.65 3.40 -8.05
CA LEU A 80 -5.74 2.51 -7.33
C LEU A 80 -5.77 2.81 -5.82
N ILE A 81 -5.93 1.77 -5.00
CA ILE A 81 -5.68 1.80 -3.57
C ILE A 81 -4.58 0.80 -3.29
N THR A 82 -3.46 1.25 -2.75
CA THR A 82 -2.37 0.35 -2.34
C THR A 82 -2.00 0.59 -0.89
N THR A 83 -1.45 -0.43 -0.24
CA THR A 83 -1.00 -0.33 1.13
C THR A 83 0.53 -0.39 1.20
N TYR A 84 1.05 -0.22 2.39
CA TYR A 84 2.46 -0.44 2.71
C TYR A 84 2.95 -1.82 2.22
N TRP A 85 4.26 -1.97 2.11
CA TRP A 85 4.90 -3.24 1.76
C TRP A 85 4.45 -3.76 0.37
N SER A 86 4.35 -2.87 -0.61
CA SER A 86 3.94 -3.20 -1.98
C SER A 86 5.03 -2.86 -3.00
N GLY A 87 5.20 -3.71 -4.02
CA GLY A 87 6.17 -3.52 -5.09
C GLY A 87 7.62 -3.52 -4.60
N ILE A 88 7.96 -4.38 -3.66
CA ILE A 88 9.28 -4.45 -3.03
C ILE A 88 10.22 -5.37 -3.81
N ALA A 89 9.74 -6.50 -4.32
CA ALA A 89 10.53 -7.52 -4.96
C ALA A 89 9.97 -8.00 -6.29
N ASP A 90 10.83 -8.58 -7.12
CA ASP A 90 10.47 -9.26 -8.35
C ASP A 90 10.02 -10.72 -8.09
N ASP A 91 9.67 -11.45 -9.15
CA ASP A 91 9.17 -12.82 -9.08
C ASP A 91 10.22 -13.86 -8.59
N THR A 92 11.47 -13.44 -8.43
CA THR A 92 12.56 -14.22 -7.83
C THR A 92 12.85 -13.83 -6.38
N ASP A 93 11.99 -13.02 -5.76
CA ASP A 93 12.14 -12.46 -4.40
C ASP A 93 13.39 -11.56 -4.26
N ARG A 94 13.81 -10.94 -5.34
CA ARG A 94 14.92 -9.97 -5.33
C ARG A 94 14.34 -8.56 -5.22
N CYS A 95 14.76 -7.82 -4.19
CA CYS A 95 14.34 -6.43 -4.01
C CYS A 95 14.74 -5.53 -5.18
N TYR A 96 13.83 -4.66 -5.57
CA TYR A 96 14.09 -3.61 -6.55
C TYR A 96 15.01 -2.55 -5.95
N LEU A 97 16.08 -2.20 -6.68
CA LEU A 97 17.08 -1.21 -6.25
C LEU A 97 16.74 0.22 -6.72
N ASP A 98 15.90 0.37 -7.73
CA ASP A 98 15.57 1.66 -8.35
C ASP A 98 14.53 2.46 -7.56
N GLY A 99 14.00 1.88 -6.51
CA GLY A 99 13.00 2.47 -5.61
C GLY A 99 11.68 1.71 -5.61
N VAL A 100 10.92 1.92 -4.56
CA VAL A 100 9.66 1.23 -4.29
C VAL A 100 8.56 2.24 -3.92
N PRO A 101 7.29 1.95 -4.22
CA PRO A 101 6.77 0.79 -4.96
C PRO A 101 7.23 0.76 -6.43
N TYR A 102 7.83 -0.34 -6.84
CA TYR A 102 8.43 -0.44 -8.18
C TYR A 102 7.43 -0.15 -9.29
N GLY A 103 7.84 0.72 -10.24
CA GLY A 103 7.03 1.10 -11.39
C GLY A 103 5.80 1.95 -11.09
N LEU A 104 5.46 2.18 -9.81
CA LEU A 104 4.27 2.94 -9.41
C LEU A 104 4.59 4.27 -8.68
N MET A 105 5.85 4.61 -8.49
CA MET A 105 6.23 5.83 -7.75
C MET A 105 5.61 7.09 -8.34
N ASP A 106 5.59 7.24 -9.65
CA ASP A 106 4.99 8.40 -10.32
C ASP A 106 3.45 8.37 -10.22
N VAL A 107 2.84 7.19 -10.37
CA VAL A 107 1.39 7.00 -10.24
C VAL A 107 0.92 7.38 -8.85
N LEU A 108 1.68 7.00 -7.83
CA LEU A 108 1.37 7.28 -6.43
C LEU A 108 1.86 8.66 -5.96
N GLY A 109 2.76 9.29 -6.74
CA GLY A 109 3.37 10.57 -6.38
C GLY A 109 4.22 10.49 -5.11
N LEU A 110 4.86 9.34 -4.86
CA LEU A 110 5.69 9.10 -3.69
C LEU A 110 6.73 8.00 -3.93
N ARG A 111 7.69 7.92 -3.02
CA ARG A 111 8.66 6.84 -2.91
C ARG A 111 8.75 6.40 -1.45
N SER A 112 8.73 5.11 -1.18
CA SER A 112 9.08 4.57 0.14
C SER A 112 10.60 4.57 0.29
N GLU A 113 11.10 5.11 1.39
CA GLU A 113 12.54 5.23 1.66
C GLU A 113 13.00 4.30 2.77
N GLU A 114 12.12 4.05 3.72
CA GLU A 114 12.40 3.22 4.88
C GLU A 114 11.11 2.55 5.35
N ILE A 115 11.25 1.42 6.03
CA ILE A 115 10.14 0.67 6.61
C ILE A 115 10.48 0.40 8.06
N ASP A 116 9.66 0.94 8.95
CA ASP A 116 9.77 0.69 10.37
C ASP A 116 8.87 -0.46 10.81
N GLY A 117 9.48 -1.47 11.44
CA GLY A 117 8.79 -2.64 11.98
C GLY A 117 8.52 -2.49 13.47
N LEU A 118 7.30 -2.15 13.84
CA LEU A 118 6.89 -1.99 15.22
C LEU A 118 6.93 -3.32 16.00
N TYR A 119 7.34 -3.30 17.26
CA TYR A 119 7.20 -4.44 18.15
C TYR A 119 5.71 -4.74 18.44
N ASP A 120 5.42 -5.96 18.94
CA ASP A 120 4.04 -6.40 19.17
C ASP A 120 3.26 -5.55 20.19
N TRP A 121 3.98 -4.85 21.07
CA TRP A 121 3.41 -3.94 22.10
C TRP A 121 3.37 -2.48 21.67
N GLU A 122 3.91 -2.15 20.48
CA GLU A 122 3.96 -0.80 19.96
C GLU A 122 2.81 -0.54 18.99
N GLU A 123 2.39 0.70 18.97
CA GLU A 123 1.49 1.24 17.96
C GLU A 123 1.88 2.69 17.66
N ASN A 124 1.60 3.12 16.45
CA ASN A 124 1.67 4.51 16.04
C ASN A 124 0.26 5.00 15.70
N HIS A 125 0.08 6.30 15.54
CA HIS A 125 -1.21 6.90 15.23
C HIS A 125 -1.16 7.61 13.88
N LEU A 126 -2.26 7.51 13.14
CA LEU A 126 -2.50 8.26 11.93
C LEU A 126 -3.36 9.47 12.27
N ILE A 127 -2.80 10.67 12.14
CA ILE A 127 -3.44 11.94 12.45
C ILE A 127 -3.90 12.61 11.16
N PRO A 128 -5.18 12.97 11.02
CA PRO A 128 -5.66 13.67 9.82
C PRO A 128 -5.00 15.02 9.62
N VAL A 129 -4.61 15.32 8.40
CA VAL A 129 -4.20 16.67 7.99
C VAL A 129 -5.46 17.55 7.94
N GLY A 130 -5.40 18.73 8.56
CA GLY A 130 -6.52 19.66 8.61
C GLY A 130 -6.96 20.10 7.20
N GLY A 131 -8.26 20.03 6.93
CA GLY A 131 -8.81 20.43 5.63
C GLY A 131 -8.60 19.41 4.51
N ASN A 132 -8.18 18.17 4.82
CA ASN A 132 -8.01 17.15 3.80
C ASN A 132 -9.33 16.90 3.01
N GLU A 133 -9.21 16.64 1.72
CA GLU A 133 -10.36 16.56 0.80
C GLU A 133 -11.31 15.37 1.07
N LEU A 134 -10.84 14.31 1.76
CA LEU A 134 -11.69 13.19 2.15
C LEU A 134 -12.49 13.45 3.44
N GLY A 135 -12.33 14.61 4.08
CA GLY A 135 -13.01 14.95 5.32
C GLY A 135 -12.66 14.04 6.49
N LEU A 136 -11.46 13.48 6.50
CA LEU A 136 -10.97 12.64 7.59
C LEU A 136 -10.74 13.49 8.83
N THR A 137 -11.36 13.11 9.95
CA THR A 137 -11.29 13.87 11.22
C THR A 137 -10.88 13.00 12.41
N LYS A 138 -10.83 11.68 12.23
CA LYS A 138 -10.51 10.74 13.30
C LYS A 138 -9.06 10.33 13.25
N THR A 139 -8.45 10.16 14.42
CA THR A 139 -7.16 9.48 14.57
C THR A 139 -7.38 7.97 14.58
N TYR A 140 -6.47 7.23 13.94
CA TYR A 140 -6.50 5.78 13.87
C TYR A 140 -5.17 5.22 14.40
N SER A 141 -5.22 4.08 15.09
CA SER A 141 -4.02 3.32 15.43
C SER A 141 -3.53 2.53 14.23
N CYS A 142 -2.23 2.46 14.04
CA CYS A 142 -1.57 1.55 13.12
C CYS A 142 -0.52 0.70 13.83
N ARG A 143 -0.30 -0.49 13.31
CA ARG A 143 0.57 -1.50 13.91
C ARG A 143 1.31 -2.27 12.84
N TYR A 144 2.33 -2.96 13.24
CA TYR A 144 3.16 -3.88 12.47
C TYR A 144 4.20 -3.19 11.60
N LEU A 145 3.82 -2.46 10.59
CA LEU A 145 4.73 -1.80 9.64
C LEU A 145 4.30 -0.37 9.36
N CYS A 146 5.25 0.54 9.33
CA CYS A 146 5.08 1.92 8.92
C CYS A 146 6.03 2.22 7.76
N ASP A 147 5.52 2.47 6.57
CA ASP A 147 6.32 2.94 5.44
C ASP A 147 6.62 4.44 5.61
N LEU A 148 7.89 4.79 5.62
CA LEU A 148 8.36 6.17 5.62
C LEU A 148 8.49 6.63 4.19
N VAL A 149 7.49 7.36 3.73
CA VAL A 149 7.41 7.80 2.33
C VAL A 149 7.88 9.23 2.16
N ARG A 150 8.63 9.45 1.09
CA ARG A 150 8.89 10.79 0.56
C ARG A 150 7.85 11.10 -0.51
N VAL A 151 7.02 12.12 -0.28
CA VAL A 151 6.05 12.58 -1.26
C VAL A 151 6.73 13.33 -2.40
N ASN A 152 6.28 13.07 -3.63
CA ASN A 152 6.71 13.73 -4.85
C ASN A 152 5.47 14.00 -5.73
N GLY A 153 4.68 14.96 -5.30
CA GLY A 153 3.41 15.33 -5.95
C GLY A 153 2.16 14.86 -5.22
N ALA A 154 2.22 13.77 -4.46
CA ALA A 154 1.08 13.32 -3.66
C ALA A 154 0.70 14.30 -2.55
N GLU A 155 -0.58 14.40 -2.25
CA GLU A 155 -1.12 15.17 -1.14
C GLU A 155 -1.23 14.30 0.11
N PRO A 156 -0.59 14.67 1.24
CA PRO A 156 -0.80 13.98 2.50
C PRO A 156 -2.21 14.21 3.05
N LEU A 157 -2.94 13.14 3.32
CA LEU A 157 -4.27 13.16 3.95
C LEU A 157 -4.19 12.85 5.43
N MET A 158 -3.22 12.02 5.84
CA MET A 158 -2.89 11.72 7.23
C MET A 158 -1.36 11.63 7.38
N VAL A 159 -0.90 11.91 8.59
CA VAL A 159 0.50 11.81 8.98
C VAL A 159 0.66 10.90 10.18
N TYR A 160 1.87 10.34 10.37
CA TYR A 160 2.20 9.63 11.61
C TYR A 160 2.24 10.58 12.79
N GLY A 161 1.75 10.14 13.94
CA GLY A 161 1.66 10.94 15.16
C GLY A 161 2.82 10.76 16.12
N ASP A 162 3.48 9.62 16.06
CA ASP A 162 4.47 9.21 17.04
C ASP A 162 5.79 8.85 16.37
N ASP A 163 6.83 8.63 17.23
CA ASP A 163 8.17 8.26 16.85
C ASP A 163 8.97 9.37 16.12
N PHE A 164 10.21 9.06 15.71
CA PHE A 164 11.11 10.00 15.05
C PHE A 164 10.59 10.51 13.70
N TYR A 165 9.64 9.80 13.10
CA TYR A 165 8.98 10.16 11.84
C TYR A 165 7.59 10.80 12.05
N ALA A 166 7.27 11.27 13.24
CA ALA A 166 6.04 12.02 13.46
C ALA A 166 5.94 13.22 12.50
N GLY A 167 4.77 13.35 11.86
CA GLY A 167 4.55 14.35 10.81
C GLY A 167 4.86 13.89 9.39
N HIS A 168 5.50 12.74 9.19
CA HIS A 168 5.66 12.14 7.86
C HIS A 168 4.32 11.63 7.32
N ALA A 169 4.15 11.69 6.00
CA ALA A 169 2.93 11.22 5.34
C ALA A 169 2.71 9.71 5.58
N ALA A 170 1.49 9.36 5.97
CA ALA A 170 1.07 7.97 6.22
C ALA A 170 -0.09 7.52 5.34
N LEU A 171 -0.97 8.45 4.94
CA LEU A 171 -1.98 8.25 3.92
C LEU A 171 -1.89 9.41 2.95
N THR A 172 -1.81 9.10 1.67
CA THR A 172 -1.67 10.10 0.61
C THR A 172 -2.70 9.88 -0.49
N LYS A 173 -2.93 10.92 -1.27
CA LYS A 173 -3.65 10.86 -2.54
C LYS A 173 -2.81 11.48 -3.63
N ASN A 174 -2.88 10.92 -4.82
CA ASN A 174 -2.33 11.50 -6.04
C ASN A 174 -3.35 11.45 -7.17
N THR A 175 -3.25 12.36 -8.11
CA THR A 175 -3.99 12.32 -9.39
C THR A 175 -2.96 12.11 -10.48
N TYR A 176 -3.17 11.10 -11.31
CA TYR A 176 -2.25 10.72 -12.36
C TYR A 176 -2.99 10.53 -13.68
N GLY A 177 -2.50 11.16 -14.77
CA GLY A 177 -3.10 11.13 -16.11
C GLY A 177 -3.97 12.34 -16.43
#